data_314026e69d7c6930fe567ee30d8e8735
#
_entry.id   314026e69d7c6930fe567ee30d8e8735
#
_cell.length_a   1.000
_cell.length_b   1.000
_cell.length_c   1.000
_cell.angle_alpha   90.00
_cell.angle_beta   90.00
_cell.angle_gamma   90.00
#
_symmetry.space_group_name_H-M   'P 1'
#
loop_
_entity.id
_entity.type
_entity.pdbx_description
1 polymer ?
#
loop_
_entity_poly.entity_id
_entity_poly.type
_entity_poly.pdbx_seq_one_letter_code
_entity_poly.pdbx_strand_id
1 'polypeptide(L)'
;MPSLMPCTVSSLCSAKLLPKMTRASKKHEPLQISFREGGGLECGCDEAGRGCLAGPVVAAAVILPPTFYHPLLFDSKQLTEAQRDTLRPIIEEAALAWGVGIVSPQEIDKVNILQASFLAMHRAIDDLLLRPELLLIDGNRFRPYHDIPHECIVKGDATFASIAAASILAKTHRDELMLAEDARYPGYGFAGHKGYPTPAHRSAIQSLGPSPIHRMTFRLL
;
A
#
# COMPACT_ATOMS: atom_id res chain seq x y z
N MET A 1 -67.86 1.31 -47.19
CA MET A 1 -67.12 2.32 -46.51
C MET A 1 -67.08 1.98 -45.03
N PRO A 2 -65.98 1.48 -44.48
CA PRO A 2 -65.85 1.28 -43.05
C PRO A 2 -65.05 2.41 -42.44
N SER A 3 -65.52 2.89 -41.30
CA SER A 3 -65.01 3.97 -40.45
C SER A 3 -63.73 3.56 -39.75
N LEU A 4 -62.70 4.42 -39.82
CA LEU A 4 -61.44 4.30 -39.10
C LEU A 4 -61.62 4.84 -37.68
N MET A 5 -61.36 4.01 -36.65
CA MET A 5 -61.16 4.46 -35.26
C MET A 5 -59.65 4.74 -35.01
N PRO A 6 -59.30 5.78 -34.28
CA PRO A 6 -57.92 6.06 -33.93
C PRO A 6 -57.45 5.25 -32.71
N CYS A 7 -56.29 4.65 -32.85
CA CYS A 7 -55.57 3.94 -31.80
C CYS A 7 -54.91 4.94 -30.85
N THR A 8 -55.32 4.96 -29.58
CA THR A 8 -54.64 5.75 -28.52
C THR A 8 -53.42 4.99 -28.03
N VAL A 9 -52.22 5.52 -28.31
CA VAL A 9 -50.95 5.02 -27.75
C VAL A 9 -50.75 5.62 -26.37
N SER A 10 -50.91 4.79 -25.35
CA SER A 10 -50.56 5.15 -23.97
C SER A 10 -49.04 5.15 -23.80
N SER A 11 -48.46 6.34 -23.66
CA SER A 11 -47.04 6.54 -23.37
C SER A 11 -46.78 6.35 -21.88
N LEU A 12 -46.30 5.15 -21.50
CA LEU A 12 -45.72 4.91 -20.18
C LEU A 12 -44.31 5.51 -20.14
N CYS A 13 -44.23 6.73 -19.59
CA CYS A 13 -42.97 7.40 -19.31
C CYS A 13 -42.27 6.75 -18.11
N SER A 14 -41.31 5.86 -18.40
CA SER A 14 -40.48 5.23 -17.41
C SER A 14 -39.50 6.24 -16.88
N ALA A 15 -39.73 6.80 -15.69
CA ALA A 15 -38.82 7.67 -14.99
C ALA A 15 -37.54 6.88 -14.64
N LYS A 16 -36.45 7.09 -15.41
CA LYS A 16 -35.12 6.62 -15.06
C LYS A 16 -34.70 7.31 -13.77
N LEU A 17 -34.58 6.56 -12.67
CA LEU A 17 -33.91 7.01 -11.46
C LEU A 17 -32.50 7.43 -11.82
N LEU A 18 -32.19 8.71 -11.70
CA LEU A 18 -30.82 9.22 -11.70
C LEU A 18 -30.08 8.63 -10.49
N PRO A 19 -28.85 8.15 -10.66
CA PRO A 19 -28.07 7.66 -9.53
C PRO A 19 -27.82 8.82 -8.56
N LYS A 20 -28.08 8.56 -7.27
CA LYS A 20 -27.79 9.52 -6.18
C LYS A 20 -26.34 9.94 -6.28
N MET A 21 -26.10 11.23 -6.46
CA MET A 21 -24.78 11.83 -6.40
C MET A 21 -24.11 11.42 -5.08
N THR A 22 -23.04 10.65 -5.18
CA THR A 22 -22.19 10.25 -4.08
C THR A 22 -21.53 11.51 -3.50
N ARG A 23 -21.46 11.54 -2.17
CA ARG A 23 -20.84 12.52 -1.29
C ARG A 23 -19.58 13.12 -1.94
N ALA A 24 -19.50 14.44 -2.05
CA ALA A 24 -18.34 15.15 -2.57
C ALA A 24 -17.06 14.63 -1.89
N SER A 25 -16.12 14.15 -2.68
CA SER A 25 -14.79 13.74 -2.21
C SER A 25 -14.14 14.97 -1.59
N LYS A 26 -13.61 14.83 -0.37
CA LYS A 26 -12.75 15.87 0.23
C LYS A 26 -11.63 16.13 -0.78
N LYS A 27 -11.48 17.39 -1.22
CA LYS A 27 -10.33 17.79 -2.02
C LYS A 27 -9.09 17.60 -1.15
N HIS A 28 -8.25 16.64 -1.51
CA HIS A 28 -6.92 16.50 -0.92
C HIS A 28 -5.98 17.49 -1.60
N GLU A 29 -5.12 18.13 -0.82
CA GLU A 29 -4.05 18.94 -1.40
C GLU A 29 -3.10 18.01 -2.18
N PRO A 30 -2.57 18.46 -3.33
CA PRO A 30 -1.61 17.68 -4.09
C PRO A 30 -0.37 17.39 -3.25
N LEU A 31 0.14 16.16 -3.34
CA LEU A 31 1.40 15.79 -2.69
C LEU A 31 2.57 16.53 -3.35
N GLN A 32 3.58 16.85 -2.55
CA GLN A 32 4.83 17.42 -3.04
C GLN A 32 5.56 16.37 -3.88
N ILE A 33 6.07 16.77 -5.05
CA ILE A 33 6.81 15.86 -5.93
C ILE A 33 8.30 15.80 -5.58
N SER A 34 8.83 16.85 -4.95
CA SER A 34 10.24 16.97 -4.57
C SER A 34 10.39 17.59 -3.19
N PHE A 35 11.40 17.17 -2.45
CA PHE A 35 11.83 17.74 -1.17
C PHE A 35 12.81 18.88 -1.38
N ARG A 36 13.74 18.74 -2.35
CA ARG A 36 14.76 19.75 -2.65
C ARG A 36 14.26 20.76 -3.68
N GLU A 37 14.65 22.01 -3.52
CA GLU A 37 14.54 23.00 -4.60
C GLU A 37 15.41 22.56 -5.78
N GLY A 38 14.81 22.50 -6.98
CA GLY A 38 15.48 22.02 -8.19
C GLY A 38 15.39 20.52 -8.43
N GLY A 39 14.81 19.74 -7.52
CA GLY A 39 14.60 18.31 -7.70
C GLY A 39 15.86 17.47 -7.54
N GLY A 40 15.90 16.33 -8.22
CA GLY A 40 16.97 15.33 -8.17
C GLY A 40 16.37 13.91 -8.17
N LEU A 41 17.23 12.89 -8.08
CA LEU A 41 16.80 11.50 -7.91
C LEU A 41 16.44 11.24 -6.44
N GLU A 42 15.28 11.71 -6.03
CA GLU A 42 14.75 11.51 -4.67
C GLU A 42 13.93 10.23 -4.61
N CYS A 43 14.28 9.35 -3.66
CA CYS A 43 13.62 8.07 -3.47
C CYS A 43 12.76 8.10 -2.22
N GLY A 44 11.45 7.91 -2.36
CA GLY A 44 10.54 7.69 -1.24
C GLY A 44 10.57 6.24 -0.78
N CYS A 45 10.60 6.01 0.54
CA CYS A 45 10.59 4.69 1.15
C CYS A 45 9.51 4.61 2.23
N ASP A 46 8.75 3.52 2.22
CA ASP A 46 7.76 3.19 3.26
C ASP A 46 7.66 1.67 3.43
N GLU A 47 7.10 1.21 4.57
CA GLU A 47 6.92 -0.20 4.87
C GLU A 47 5.48 -0.56 5.24
N ALA A 48 5.11 -1.81 4.98
CA ALA A 48 3.84 -2.42 5.35
C ALA A 48 4.05 -3.65 6.24
N GLY A 49 3.15 -3.83 7.21
CA GLY A 49 3.11 -5.06 8.00
C GLY A 49 3.85 -5.03 9.33
N ARG A 50 4.30 -3.89 9.86
CA ARG A 50 4.99 -3.82 11.17
C ARG A 50 4.17 -4.37 12.32
N GLY A 51 2.90 -3.99 12.44
CA GLY A 51 2.01 -4.39 13.53
C GLY A 51 1.35 -5.76 13.36
N CYS A 52 1.71 -6.55 12.37
CA CYS A 52 1.11 -7.86 12.12
C CYS A 52 1.71 -8.94 13.00
N LEU A 53 0.86 -9.91 13.42
CA LEU A 53 1.28 -11.10 14.17
C LEU A 53 1.90 -12.16 13.26
N ALA A 54 1.59 -12.12 11.96
CA ALA A 54 2.04 -13.09 10.99
C ALA A 54 2.43 -12.43 9.66
N GLY A 55 3.26 -13.11 8.90
CA GLY A 55 3.75 -12.69 7.60
C GLY A 55 4.93 -11.72 7.67
N PRO A 56 5.52 -11.41 6.51
CA PRO A 56 6.70 -10.57 6.39
C PRO A 56 6.42 -9.11 6.70
N VAL A 57 7.46 -8.32 6.96
CA VAL A 57 7.46 -6.88 6.70
C VAL A 57 7.97 -6.67 5.28
N VAL A 58 7.28 -5.81 4.55
CA VAL A 58 7.59 -5.47 3.16
C VAL A 58 7.80 -3.97 3.07
N ALA A 59 8.88 -3.53 2.48
CA ALA A 59 9.12 -2.13 2.17
C ALA A 59 9.21 -1.94 0.65
N ALA A 60 8.95 -0.73 0.21
CA ALA A 60 9.21 -0.33 -1.16
C ALA A 60 10.02 0.97 -1.19
N ALA A 61 10.76 1.14 -2.27
CA ALA A 61 11.54 2.31 -2.61
C ALA A 61 11.12 2.78 -4.01
N VAL A 62 10.79 4.06 -4.18
CA VAL A 62 10.24 4.59 -5.44
C VAL A 62 10.87 5.92 -5.80
N ILE A 63 11.38 6.04 -7.03
CA ILE A 63 11.83 7.29 -7.64
C ILE A 63 10.82 7.69 -8.71
N LEU A 64 10.11 8.79 -8.51
CA LEU A 64 9.12 9.28 -9.48
C LEU A 64 9.73 10.35 -10.38
N PRO A 65 9.28 10.47 -11.65
CA PRO A 65 9.64 11.61 -12.48
C PRO A 65 9.02 12.90 -11.93
N PRO A 66 9.66 14.06 -12.10
CA PRO A 66 9.18 15.34 -11.57
C PRO A 66 7.81 15.79 -12.12
N THR A 67 7.39 15.19 -13.23
CA THR A 67 6.09 15.46 -13.87
C THR A 67 4.99 14.52 -13.42
N PHE A 68 5.27 13.56 -12.52
CA PHE A 68 4.28 12.58 -12.09
C PHE A 68 3.16 13.24 -11.29
N TYR A 69 1.95 12.98 -11.69
CA TYR A 69 0.73 13.38 -10.98
C TYR A 69 -0.36 12.34 -11.20
N HIS A 70 -1.02 11.94 -10.13
CA HIS A 70 -2.22 11.13 -10.23
C HIS A 70 -3.24 11.55 -9.16
N PRO A 71 -4.52 11.81 -9.53
CA PRO A 71 -5.52 12.40 -8.62
C PRO A 71 -5.92 11.48 -7.45
N LEU A 72 -5.68 10.18 -7.56
CA LEU A 72 -5.91 9.20 -6.49
C LEU A 72 -4.67 8.97 -5.62
N LEU A 73 -3.50 9.55 -5.97
CA LEU A 73 -2.31 9.38 -5.14
C LEU A 73 -2.36 10.35 -3.96
N PHE A 74 -2.68 9.84 -2.81
CA PHE A 74 -2.65 10.51 -1.50
C PHE A 74 -2.46 9.44 -0.43
N ASP A 75 -2.52 9.79 0.86
CA ASP A 75 -2.35 8.86 2.00
C ASP A 75 -2.95 7.46 1.73
N SER A 76 -2.08 6.47 1.59
CA SER A 76 -2.45 5.09 1.23
C SER A 76 -3.45 4.44 2.19
N LYS A 77 -3.49 4.94 3.45
CA LYS A 77 -4.39 4.46 4.51
C LYS A 77 -5.84 4.91 4.30
N GLN A 78 -6.04 5.95 3.49
CA GLN A 78 -7.38 6.44 3.13
C GLN A 78 -7.91 5.80 1.84
N LEU A 79 -7.06 5.10 1.08
CA LEU A 79 -7.43 4.38 -0.13
C LEU A 79 -8.07 3.03 0.21
N THR A 80 -9.08 2.67 -0.57
CA THR A 80 -9.62 1.30 -0.59
C THR A 80 -8.61 0.34 -1.21
N GLU A 81 -8.73 -0.97 -0.95
CA GLU A 81 -7.91 -2.01 -1.59
C GLU A 81 -7.98 -1.90 -3.12
N ALA A 82 -9.17 -1.80 -3.70
CA ALA A 82 -9.36 -1.64 -5.14
C ALA A 82 -8.68 -0.38 -5.73
N GLN A 83 -8.66 0.73 -5.00
CA GLN A 83 -7.93 1.93 -5.43
C GLN A 83 -6.42 1.73 -5.42
N ARG A 84 -5.88 1.05 -4.40
CA ARG A 84 -4.46 0.71 -4.35
C ARG A 84 -4.06 -0.24 -5.47
N ASP A 85 -4.89 -1.25 -5.75
CA ASP A 85 -4.66 -2.21 -6.84
C ASP A 85 -4.70 -1.53 -8.22
N THR A 86 -5.54 -0.51 -8.39
CA THR A 86 -5.56 0.33 -9.59
C THR A 86 -4.29 1.19 -9.72
N LEU A 87 -3.80 1.75 -8.61
CA LEU A 87 -2.63 2.63 -8.62
C LEU A 87 -1.31 1.88 -8.78
N ARG A 88 -1.21 0.64 -8.28
CA ARG A 88 0.03 -0.15 -8.35
C ARG A 88 0.63 -0.20 -9.76
N PRO A 89 -0.07 -0.71 -10.79
CA PRO A 89 0.51 -0.78 -12.14
C PRO A 89 0.84 0.60 -12.72
N ILE A 90 0.07 1.64 -12.37
CA ILE A 90 0.35 3.01 -12.82
C ILE A 90 1.66 3.53 -12.22
N ILE A 91 1.91 3.24 -10.93
CA ILE A 91 3.16 3.63 -10.26
C ILE A 91 4.34 2.84 -10.84
N GLU A 92 4.20 1.52 -10.98
CA GLU A 92 5.24 0.62 -11.52
C GLU A 92 5.65 1.02 -12.94
N GLU A 93 4.70 1.44 -13.79
CA GLU A 93 4.97 1.89 -15.16
C GLU A 93 5.57 3.29 -15.23
N ALA A 94 5.11 4.21 -14.37
CA ALA A 94 5.49 5.62 -14.44
C ALA A 94 6.78 5.94 -13.66
N ALA A 95 7.17 5.12 -12.68
CA ALA A 95 8.36 5.36 -11.87
C ALA A 95 9.65 5.26 -12.71
N LEU A 96 10.62 6.14 -12.43
CA LEU A 96 11.96 6.04 -13.01
C LEU A 96 12.69 4.78 -12.53
N ALA A 97 12.47 4.41 -11.26
CA ALA A 97 12.88 3.15 -10.66
C ALA A 97 12.00 2.86 -9.45
N TRP A 98 11.79 1.58 -9.20
CA TRP A 98 11.17 1.10 -7.96
C TRP A 98 11.76 -0.25 -7.57
N GLY A 99 11.69 -0.56 -6.28
CA GLY A 99 12.17 -1.83 -5.75
C GLY A 99 11.39 -2.23 -4.52
N VAL A 100 11.37 -3.54 -4.20
CA VAL A 100 10.65 -4.12 -3.06
C VAL A 100 11.57 -4.98 -2.22
N GLY A 101 11.62 -4.69 -0.93
CA GLY A 101 12.39 -5.46 0.04
C GLY A 101 11.48 -6.22 1.00
N ILE A 102 11.76 -7.50 1.18
CA ILE A 102 10.98 -8.41 2.01
C ILE A 102 11.87 -8.96 3.14
N VAL A 103 11.35 -8.93 4.38
CA VAL A 103 11.98 -9.56 5.54
C VAL A 103 11.01 -10.55 6.16
N SER A 104 11.41 -11.79 6.26
CA SER A 104 10.58 -12.91 6.72
C SER A 104 10.26 -12.83 8.23
N PRO A 105 9.21 -13.52 8.70
CA PRO A 105 8.92 -13.64 10.13
C PRO A 105 10.09 -14.14 10.96
N GLN A 106 10.84 -15.08 10.45
CA GLN A 106 12.00 -15.68 11.13
C GLN A 106 13.17 -14.68 11.26
N GLU A 107 13.36 -13.80 10.28
CA GLU A 107 14.33 -12.72 10.37
C GLU A 107 13.86 -11.64 11.34
N ILE A 108 12.55 -11.29 11.33
CA ILE A 108 11.94 -10.35 12.28
C ILE A 108 12.19 -10.81 13.71
N ASP A 109 11.98 -12.09 14.00
CA ASP A 109 12.20 -12.66 15.32
C ASP A 109 13.66 -12.60 15.77
N LYS A 110 14.62 -12.63 14.83
CA LYS A 110 16.05 -12.52 15.13
C LYS A 110 16.52 -11.08 15.41
N VAL A 111 16.01 -10.11 14.65
CA VAL A 111 16.55 -8.74 14.69
C VAL A 111 15.61 -7.72 15.31
N ASN A 112 14.39 -8.07 15.67
CA ASN A 112 13.21 -7.28 16.03
C ASN A 112 12.61 -6.49 14.85
N ILE A 113 11.36 -6.03 15.05
CA ILE A 113 10.58 -5.38 13.97
C ILE A 113 11.16 -4.05 13.51
N LEU A 114 11.80 -3.26 14.40
CA LEU A 114 12.40 -1.99 14.01
C LEU A 114 13.57 -2.21 13.05
N GLN A 115 14.49 -3.12 13.40
CA GLN A 115 15.64 -3.45 12.55
C GLN A 115 15.20 -4.16 11.26
N ALA A 116 14.16 -4.98 11.34
CA ALA A 116 13.58 -5.65 10.18
C ALA A 116 12.95 -4.64 9.19
N SER A 117 12.29 -3.56 9.67
CA SER A 117 11.80 -2.50 8.79
C SER A 117 12.94 -1.79 8.06
N PHE A 118 14.02 -1.46 8.75
CA PHE A 118 15.20 -0.86 8.11
C PHE A 118 15.84 -1.81 7.10
N LEU A 119 15.95 -3.09 7.45
CA LEU A 119 16.49 -4.11 6.53
C LEU A 119 15.60 -4.26 5.28
N ALA A 120 14.27 -4.22 5.43
CA ALA A 120 13.35 -4.27 4.30
C ALA A 120 13.52 -3.04 3.39
N MET A 121 13.65 -1.83 3.97
CA MET A 121 13.92 -0.61 3.19
C MET A 121 15.28 -0.70 2.47
N HIS A 122 16.34 -1.17 3.15
CA HIS A 122 17.64 -1.37 2.51
C HIS A 122 17.56 -2.31 1.32
N ARG A 123 16.87 -3.46 1.46
CA ARG A 123 16.64 -4.40 0.35
C ARG A 123 15.83 -3.78 -0.79
N ALA A 124 14.86 -2.93 -0.48
CA ALA A 124 14.10 -2.22 -1.51
C ALA A 124 14.98 -1.21 -2.27
N ILE A 125 15.91 -0.55 -1.57
CA ILE A 125 16.88 0.37 -2.19
C ILE A 125 17.93 -0.41 -3.01
N ASP A 126 18.38 -1.57 -2.53
CA ASP A 126 19.28 -2.47 -3.26
C ASP A 126 18.68 -2.96 -4.60
N ASP A 127 17.35 -3.09 -4.67
CA ASP A 127 16.60 -3.54 -5.85
C ASP A 127 16.37 -2.44 -6.90
N LEU A 128 16.74 -1.17 -6.59
CA LEU A 128 16.60 -0.06 -7.52
C LEU A 128 17.64 -0.16 -8.66
N LEU A 129 17.19 0.04 -9.90
CA LEU A 129 18.06 0.12 -11.07
C LEU A 129 18.79 1.47 -11.18
N LEU A 130 18.35 2.49 -10.43
CA LEU A 130 18.95 3.82 -10.38
C LEU A 130 19.40 4.14 -8.96
N ARG A 131 20.60 4.72 -8.81
CA ARG A 131 21.09 5.17 -7.52
C ARG A 131 20.41 6.49 -7.13
N PRO A 132 19.70 6.56 -5.99
CA PRO A 132 19.11 7.81 -5.51
C PRO A 132 20.18 8.75 -4.95
N GLU A 133 19.89 10.05 -5.00
CA GLU A 133 20.74 11.12 -4.41
C GLU A 133 20.26 11.51 -3.01
N LEU A 134 19.01 11.19 -2.68
CA LEU A 134 18.38 11.44 -1.38
C LEU A 134 17.32 10.38 -1.12
N LEU A 135 17.27 9.87 0.10
CA LEU A 135 16.21 8.99 0.58
C LEU A 135 15.22 9.79 1.44
N LEU A 136 13.95 9.70 1.12
CA LEU A 136 12.83 10.24 1.90
C LEU A 136 12.12 9.07 2.59
N ILE A 137 12.25 9.00 3.91
CA ILE A 137 11.80 7.86 4.70
C ILE A 137 10.51 8.22 5.44
N ASP A 138 9.43 7.42 5.28
CA ASP A 138 8.27 7.57 6.17
C ASP A 138 8.64 7.19 7.61
N GLY A 139 8.37 8.10 8.54
CA GLY A 139 8.63 7.88 9.96
C GLY A 139 9.66 8.85 10.56
N ASN A 140 10.17 8.49 11.75
CA ASN A 140 11.04 9.35 12.54
C ASN A 140 12.42 8.74 12.81
N ARG A 141 12.72 7.58 12.25
CA ARG A 141 13.99 6.84 12.44
C ARG A 141 14.32 6.03 11.19
N PHE A 142 15.59 6.03 10.85
CA PHE A 142 16.15 5.18 9.81
C PHE A 142 17.60 4.82 10.18
N ARG A 143 18.06 3.68 9.70
CA ARG A 143 19.47 3.31 9.77
C ARG A 143 20.12 3.77 8.46
N PRO A 144 21.18 4.63 8.52
CA PRO A 144 21.84 5.12 7.32
C PRO A 144 22.14 4.00 6.31
N TYR A 145 21.93 4.30 5.04
CA TYR A 145 22.21 3.39 3.94
C TYR A 145 23.37 3.92 3.12
N HIS A 146 24.52 3.27 3.28
CA HIS A 146 25.79 3.69 2.66
C HIS A 146 26.07 5.20 2.86
N ASP A 147 26.50 5.87 1.78
CA ASP A 147 26.81 7.30 1.71
C ASP A 147 25.65 8.16 1.16
N ILE A 148 24.44 7.58 1.03
CA ILE A 148 23.27 8.30 0.54
C ILE A 148 22.63 9.07 1.72
N PRO A 149 22.48 10.40 1.61
CA PRO A 149 21.79 11.19 2.62
C PRO A 149 20.30 10.78 2.71
N HIS A 150 19.71 10.94 3.89
CA HIS A 150 18.31 10.65 4.10
C HIS A 150 17.62 11.67 4.99
N GLU A 151 16.32 11.83 4.78
CA GLU A 151 15.42 12.63 5.61
C GLU A 151 14.28 11.74 6.12
N CYS A 152 14.04 11.78 7.43
CA CYS A 152 12.92 11.09 8.05
C CYS A 152 11.73 12.05 8.16
N ILE A 153 10.59 11.68 7.56
CA ILE A 153 9.42 12.54 7.45
C ILE A 153 8.23 11.83 8.08
N VAL A 154 7.76 12.35 9.22
CA VAL A 154 6.57 11.79 9.89
C VAL A 154 5.33 12.07 9.05
N LYS A 155 4.58 11.02 8.71
CA LYS A 155 3.45 11.03 7.78
C LYS A 155 3.88 11.50 6.38
N GLY A 156 5.03 11.05 5.94
CA GLY A 156 5.58 11.37 4.63
C GLY A 156 4.68 10.90 3.49
N ASP A 157 3.96 9.81 3.67
CA ASP A 157 2.94 9.27 2.76
C ASP A 157 1.76 10.24 2.49
N ALA A 158 1.52 11.18 3.39
CA ALA A 158 0.54 12.26 3.21
C ALA A 158 1.17 13.57 2.71
N THR A 159 2.49 13.62 2.49
CA THR A 159 3.22 14.85 2.14
C THR A 159 3.94 14.72 0.80
N PHE A 160 4.63 13.62 0.54
CA PHE A 160 5.46 13.41 -0.65
C PHE A 160 4.94 12.28 -1.53
N ALA A 161 4.85 12.54 -2.83
CA ALA A 161 4.33 11.60 -3.82
C ALA A 161 5.16 10.31 -3.89
N SER A 162 6.49 10.38 -3.81
CA SER A 162 7.38 9.22 -3.82
C SER A 162 7.18 8.31 -2.60
N ILE A 163 6.95 8.88 -1.41
CA ILE A 163 6.65 8.09 -0.21
C ILE A 163 5.25 7.47 -0.30
N ALA A 164 4.25 8.23 -0.77
CA ALA A 164 2.90 7.69 -0.99
C ALA A 164 2.89 6.54 -2.00
N ALA A 165 3.65 6.65 -3.08
CA ALA A 165 3.84 5.59 -4.05
C ALA A 165 4.50 4.36 -3.43
N ALA A 166 5.57 4.54 -2.64
CA ALA A 166 6.23 3.47 -1.90
C ALA A 166 5.27 2.76 -0.93
N SER A 167 4.44 3.53 -0.21
CA SER A 167 3.42 3.00 0.70
C SER A 167 2.43 2.07 -0.02
N ILE A 168 1.96 2.49 -1.21
CA ILE A 168 1.06 1.67 -2.04
C ILE A 168 1.74 0.39 -2.51
N LEU A 169 2.97 0.48 -3.03
CA LEU A 169 3.71 -0.71 -3.49
C LEU A 169 3.99 -1.66 -2.33
N ALA A 170 4.50 -1.18 -1.20
CA ALA A 170 4.76 -2.01 -0.02
C ALA A 170 3.49 -2.73 0.44
N LYS A 171 2.35 -2.01 0.49
CA LYS A 171 1.07 -2.55 0.94
C LYS A 171 0.50 -3.58 -0.03
N THR A 172 0.48 -3.31 -1.32
CA THR A 172 -0.11 -4.21 -2.33
C THR A 172 0.73 -5.48 -2.50
N HIS A 173 2.06 -5.36 -2.57
CA HIS A 173 2.95 -6.53 -2.62
C HIS A 173 2.82 -7.40 -1.36
N ARG A 174 2.70 -6.77 -0.18
CA ARG A 174 2.50 -7.53 1.05
C ARG A 174 1.14 -8.24 1.07
N ASP A 175 0.08 -7.57 0.65
CA ASP A 175 -1.27 -8.15 0.63
C ASP A 175 -1.34 -9.35 -0.31
N GLU A 176 -0.67 -9.30 -1.46
CA GLU A 176 -0.53 -10.42 -2.40
C GLU A 176 0.19 -11.62 -1.75
N LEU A 177 1.29 -11.38 -1.04
CA LEU A 177 1.97 -12.44 -0.28
C LEU A 177 1.05 -13.06 0.77
N MET A 178 0.26 -12.26 1.48
CA MET A 178 -0.66 -12.77 2.50
C MET A 178 -1.83 -13.56 1.90
N LEU A 179 -2.26 -13.29 0.67
CA LEU A 179 -3.22 -14.11 -0.06
C LEU A 179 -2.63 -15.49 -0.40
N ALA A 180 -1.38 -15.53 -0.85
CA ALA A 180 -0.68 -16.79 -1.10
C ALA A 180 -0.50 -17.62 0.19
N GLU A 181 -0.20 -16.97 1.31
CA GLU A 181 -0.07 -17.64 2.61
C GLU A 181 -1.41 -18.14 3.17
N ASP A 182 -2.54 -17.48 2.84
CA ASP A 182 -3.87 -17.96 3.21
C ASP A 182 -4.20 -19.30 2.55
N ALA A 183 -3.84 -19.44 1.28
CA ALA A 183 -4.00 -20.71 0.56
C ALA A 183 -3.10 -21.82 1.13
N ARG A 184 -1.91 -21.46 1.61
CA ARG A 184 -0.92 -22.40 2.17
C ARG A 184 -1.26 -22.83 3.59
N TYR A 185 -1.88 -21.94 4.38
CA TYR A 185 -2.25 -22.17 5.77
C TYR A 185 -3.74 -21.87 5.99
N PRO A 186 -4.65 -22.72 5.51
CA PRO A 186 -6.09 -22.49 5.62
C PRO A 186 -6.54 -22.49 7.08
N GLY A 187 -7.59 -21.73 7.37
CA GLY A 187 -8.21 -21.64 8.68
C GLY A 187 -7.75 -20.44 9.54
N TYR A 188 -6.64 -19.79 9.19
CA TYR A 188 -6.21 -18.56 9.89
C TYR A 188 -6.92 -17.31 9.39
N GLY A 189 -7.38 -17.27 8.13
CA GLY A 189 -8.07 -16.14 7.52
C GLY A 189 -7.15 -15.00 7.11
N PHE A 190 -5.93 -15.30 6.70
CA PHE A 190 -4.93 -14.30 6.28
C PHE A 190 -5.38 -13.46 5.09
N ALA A 191 -6.21 -14.00 4.20
CA ALA A 191 -6.78 -13.25 3.09
C ALA A 191 -7.62 -12.05 3.55
N GLY A 192 -8.32 -12.16 4.67
CA GLY A 192 -9.13 -11.08 5.21
C GLY A 192 -8.31 -10.05 5.98
N HIS A 193 -7.66 -10.49 7.06
CA HIS A 193 -6.98 -9.58 7.98
C HIS A 193 -5.49 -9.39 7.69
N LYS A 194 -4.93 -10.01 6.66
CA LYS A 194 -3.52 -9.84 6.23
C LYS A 194 -2.49 -10.00 7.37
N GLY A 195 -2.79 -10.83 8.37
CA GLY A 195 -1.94 -11.08 9.53
C GLY A 195 -2.04 -10.04 10.66
N TYR A 196 -2.91 -9.05 10.58
CA TYR A 196 -3.14 -8.08 11.65
C TYR A 196 -3.80 -8.71 12.88
N PRO A 197 -3.61 -8.14 14.09
CA PRO A 197 -4.07 -8.72 15.38
C PRO A 197 -5.57 -8.53 15.60
N THR A 198 -6.40 -9.01 14.68
CA THR A 198 -7.86 -8.99 14.79
C THR A 198 -8.35 -10.05 15.79
N PRO A 199 -9.56 -9.91 16.38
CA PRO A 199 -10.15 -10.96 17.23
C PRO A 199 -10.23 -12.31 16.50
N ALA A 200 -10.59 -12.30 15.21
CA ALA A 200 -10.66 -13.53 14.40
C ALA A 200 -9.29 -14.19 14.26
N HIS A 201 -8.21 -13.42 14.03
CA HIS A 201 -6.85 -13.95 13.93
C HIS A 201 -6.39 -14.57 15.25
N ARG A 202 -6.63 -13.90 16.39
CA ARG A 202 -6.28 -14.43 17.71
C ARG A 202 -7.08 -15.70 18.05
N SER A 203 -8.36 -15.75 17.69
CA SER A 203 -9.19 -16.96 17.86
C SER A 203 -8.66 -18.12 17.02
N ALA A 204 -8.23 -17.88 15.79
CA ALA A 204 -7.61 -18.90 14.95
C ALA A 204 -6.29 -19.41 15.55
N ILE A 205 -5.44 -18.52 16.07
CA ILE A 205 -4.20 -18.90 16.76
C ILE A 205 -4.52 -19.75 18.01
N GLN A 206 -5.55 -19.38 18.77
CA GLN A 206 -5.94 -20.14 19.98
C GLN A 206 -6.42 -21.56 19.63
N SER A 207 -7.12 -21.72 18.51
CA SER A 207 -7.69 -23.01 18.09
C SER A 207 -6.69 -23.91 17.36
N LEU A 208 -5.82 -23.34 16.52
CA LEU A 208 -4.94 -24.07 15.60
C LEU A 208 -3.47 -24.05 16.04
N GLY A 209 -3.12 -23.23 17.04
CA GLY A 209 -1.75 -22.91 17.34
C GLY A 209 -1.13 -21.89 16.36
N PRO A 210 0.11 -21.47 16.56
CA PRO A 210 0.79 -20.58 15.62
C PRO A 210 1.25 -21.36 14.37
N SER A 211 1.04 -20.80 13.18
CA SER A 211 1.59 -21.31 11.93
C SER A 211 3.08 -20.91 11.76
N PRO A 212 3.83 -21.51 10.82
CA PRO A 212 5.23 -21.18 10.57
C PRO A 212 5.51 -19.72 10.18
N ILE A 213 4.48 -18.96 9.76
CA ILE A 213 4.62 -17.55 9.39
C ILE A 213 4.26 -16.60 10.54
N HIS A 214 3.92 -17.09 11.73
CA HIS A 214 3.72 -16.24 12.91
C HIS A 214 5.07 -15.75 13.46
N ARG A 215 5.05 -14.53 13.99
CA ARG A 215 6.21 -13.89 14.62
C ARG A 215 6.22 -14.26 16.10
N MET A 216 7.05 -15.22 16.45
CA MET A 216 7.05 -15.87 17.76
C MET A 216 7.49 -14.92 18.89
N THR A 217 8.22 -13.87 18.58
CA THR A 217 8.59 -12.81 19.56
C THR A 217 7.49 -11.80 19.84
N PHE A 218 6.36 -11.85 19.08
CA PHE A 218 5.22 -10.97 19.29
C PHE A 218 4.23 -11.59 20.27
N ARG A 219 3.46 -10.74 20.95
CA ARG A 219 2.35 -11.20 21.81
C ARG A 219 1.19 -11.70 20.94
N LEU A 220 1.14 -13.01 20.70
CA LEU A 220 0.16 -13.65 19.83
C LEU A 220 -1.25 -13.68 20.46
N LEU A 221 -1.35 -13.89 21.79
CA LEU A 221 -2.59 -13.99 22.57
C LEU A 221 -2.66 -12.92 23.65
#